data_bcefd6a5368b6d99587fa9e22b19e852
#
_entry.id   bcefd6a5368b6d99587fa9e22b19e852
#
_cell.length_a   1.000
_cell.length_b   1.000
_cell.length_c   1.000
_cell.angle_alpha   90.00
_cell.angle_beta   90.00
_cell.angle_gamma   90.00
#
_symmetry.space_group_name_H-M   'P 1'
#
loop_
_entity.id
_entity.type
_entity.pdbx_description
1 polymer ?
#
loop_
_entity_poly.entity_id
_entity_poly.type
_entity_poly.pdbx_seq_one_letter_code
_entity_poly.pdbx_strand_id
1 'polypeptide(L)'
;MINKFSHIDLIVHSWEKALPFYERLLPALGFVRTFHSERWKVFASEGELPSVPYVAIAEDPDHRPNGHVIGFWAEDRAEVDRIAELVRLHGGTIEDGPRLFPISPTNYAVYFQDPSGNRFEMLHRLN
;
A
#
# COMPACT_ATOMS: atom_id res chain seq x y z
N MET A 1 14.69 -20.77 2.65
CA MET A 1 13.75 -20.18 3.65
C MET A 1 12.72 -19.36 2.92
N ILE A 2 11.46 -19.54 3.27
CA ILE A 2 10.40 -18.74 2.67
C ILE A 2 10.19 -17.45 3.48
N ASN A 3 9.71 -16.42 2.80
CA ASN A 3 9.24 -15.22 3.46
C ASN A 3 8.02 -15.59 4.34
N LYS A 4 8.06 -15.21 5.61
CA LYS A 4 6.95 -15.50 6.53
C LYS A 4 5.74 -14.62 6.30
N PHE A 5 5.91 -13.50 5.60
CA PHE A 5 4.78 -12.63 5.27
C PHE A 5 3.99 -13.21 4.10
N SER A 6 2.72 -13.51 4.34
CA SER A 6 1.82 -14.07 3.33
C SER A 6 0.97 -12.98 2.67
N HIS A 7 0.15 -12.31 3.43
CA HIS A 7 -0.78 -11.34 2.87
C HIS A 7 -1.31 -10.37 3.91
N ILE A 8 -1.99 -9.37 3.42
CA ILE A 8 -2.75 -8.43 4.23
C ILE A 8 -4.19 -8.46 3.74
N ASP A 9 -5.12 -8.60 4.68
CA ASP A 9 -6.54 -8.39 4.41
C ASP A 9 -6.86 -6.95 4.78
N LEU A 10 -7.18 -6.13 3.78
CA LEU A 10 -7.58 -4.75 3.96
C LEU A 10 -9.10 -4.64 3.85
N ILE A 11 -9.67 -3.79 4.68
CA ILE A 11 -11.08 -3.45 4.60
C ILE A 11 -11.21 -2.00 4.15
N VAL A 12 -12.08 -1.75 3.18
CA VAL A 12 -12.38 -0.41 2.69
C VAL A 12 -13.88 -0.16 2.82
N HIS A 13 -14.25 1.12 2.88
CA HIS A 13 -15.67 1.48 2.96
C HIS A 13 -16.45 1.12 1.70
N SER A 14 -15.80 1.26 0.54
CA SER A 14 -16.45 1.09 -0.76
C SER A 14 -15.40 0.72 -1.79
N TRP A 15 -15.63 -0.38 -2.51
CA TRP A 15 -14.79 -0.74 -3.65
C TRP A 15 -14.86 0.31 -4.75
N GLU A 16 -16.03 0.88 -4.98
CA GLU A 16 -16.21 1.91 -6.00
C GLU A 16 -15.25 3.07 -5.79
N LYS A 17 -15.08 3.50 -4.54
CA LYS A 17 -14.19 4.63 -4.21
C LYS A 17 -12.74 4.21 -4.07
N ALA A 18 -12.48 3.00 -3.58
CA ALA A 18 -11.11 2.57 -3.21
C ALA A 18 -10.37 1.89 -4.37
N LEU A 19 -11.05 1.14 -5.22
CA LEU A 19 -10.37 0.38 -6.27
C LEU A 19 -9.62 1.25 -7.28
N PRO A 20 -10.12 2.41 -7.73
CA PRO A 20 -9.33 3.27 -8.62
C PRO A 20 -7.97 3.65 -8.03
N PHE A 21 -7.90 3.84 -6.71
CA PHE A 21 -6.65 4.09 -6.00
C PHE A 21 -5.75 2.85 -6.00
N TYR A 22 -6.28 1.70 -5.59
CA TYR A 22 -5.49 0.47 -5.46
C TYR A 22 -5.08 -0.11 -6.81
N GLU A 23 -5.86 0.07 -7.84
CA GLU A 23 -5.50 -0.36 -9.20
C GLU A 23 -4.29 0.40 -9.74
N ARG A 24 -3.97 1.56 -9.17
CA ARG A 24 -2.76 2.32 -9.49
C ARG A 24 -1.62 2.03 -8.52
N LEU A 25 -1.93 2.03 -7.21
CA LEU A 25 -0.90 1.87 -6.18
C LEU A 25 -0.29 0.47 -6.17
N LEU A 26 -1.13 -0.56 -6.13
CA LEU A 26 -0.64 -1.92 -5.90
C LEU A 26 0.24 -2.45 -7.04
N PRO A 27 -0.11 -2.26 -8.32
CA PRO A 27 0.83 -2.62 -9.39
C PRO A 27 2.14 -1.85 -9.33
N ALA A 28 2.13 -0.57 -8.93
CA ALA A 28 3.36 0.20 -8.76
C ALA A 28 4.25 -0.34 -7.64
N LEU A 29 3.66 -1.05 -6.67
CA LEU A 29 4.38 -1.71 -5.58
C LEU A 29 4.75 -3.16 -5.91
N GLY A 30 4.44 -3.63 -7.12
CA GLY A 30 4.78 -4.98 -7.55
C GLY A 30 3.65 -6.01 -7.42
N PHE A 31 2.47 -5.60 -6.98
CA PHE A 31 1.30 -6.48 -6.88
C PHE A 31 0.49 -6.38 -8.18
N VAL A 32 0.95 -7.11 -9.20
CA VAL A 32 0.50 -6.92 -10.58
C VAL A 32 -0.51 -7.95 -11.06
N ARG A 33 -0.69 -9.06 -10.33
CA ARG A 33 -1.63 -10.11 -10.71
C ARG A 33 -2.92 -9.96 -9.91
N THR A 34 -4.05 -10.01 -10.58
CA THR A 34 -5.35 -9.80 -9.94
C THR A 34 -6.19 -11.07 -9.98
N PHE A 35 -6.85 -11.34 -8.85
CA PHE A 35 -7.86 -12.39 -8.71
C PHE A 35 -9.03 -11.77 -7.97
N HIS A 36 -10.19 -11.72 -8.60
CA HIS A 36 -11.34 -11.13 -7.94
C HIS A 36 -12.40 -12.19 -7.73
N SER A 37 -12.92 -12.27 -6.50
CA SER A 37 -14.06 -13.08 -6.13
C SER A 37 -15.20 -12.17 -5.69
N GLU A 38 -16.31 -12.77 -5.31
CA GLU A 38 -17.45 -12.00 -4.82
C GLU A 38 -17.11 -11.16 -3.59
N ARG A 39 -16.27 -11.70 -2.70
CA ARG A 39 -15.93 -11.06 -1.43
C ARG A 39 -14.61 -10.29 -1.45
N TRP A 40 -13.66 -10.70 -2.28
CA TRP A 40 -12.28 -10.22 -2.22
C TRP A 40 -11.79 -9.71 -3.56
N LYS A 41 -11.15 -8.55 -3.53
CA LYS A 41 -10.36 -8.03 -4.65
C LYS A 41 -8.90 -8.26 -4.31
N VAL A 42 -8.23 -9.17 -5.01
CA VAL A 42 -6.89 -9.62 -4.65
C VAL A 42 -5.88 -9.13 -5.68
N PHE A 43 -4.78 -8.59 -5.16
CA PHE A 43 -3.61 -8.16 -5.94
C PHE A 43 -2.39 -8.90 -5.41
N ALA A 44 -1.79 -9.75 -6.25
CA ALA A 44 -0.66 -10.58 -5.88
C ALA A 44 0.60 -10.16 -6.63
N SER A 45 1.75 -10.36 -5.99
CA SER A 45 3.03 -10.17 -6.68
C SER A 45 3.26 -11.28 -7.70
N GLU A 46 4.22 -11.08 -8.60
CA GLU A 46 4.61 -12.12 -9.54
C GLU A 46 5.24 -13.30 -8.82
N GLY A 47 5.14 -14.48 -9.41
CA GLY A 47 5.60 -15.74 -8.84
C GLY A 47 4.44 -16.68 -8.65
N GLU A 48 4.73 -17.82 -8.04
CA GLU A 48 3.71 -18.85 -7.82
C GLU A 48 3.17 -18.80 -6.39
N LEU A 49 1.85 -18.78 -6.26
CA LEU A 49 1.20 -18.98 -4.98
C LEU A 49 1.48 -20.39 -4.47
N PRO A 50 1.63 -20.60 -3.16
CA PRO A 50 1.40 -19.65 -2.08
C PRO A 50 2.65 -18.89 -1.60
N SER A 51 3.74 -18.93 -2.32
CA SER A 51 5.02 -18.40 -1.85
C SER A 51 5.22 -16.91 -2.06
N VAL A 52 4.28 -16.22 -2.71
CA VAL A 52 4.37 -14.77 -2.97
C VAL A 52 3.33 -14.01 -2.17
N PRO A 53 3.67 -12.79 -1.71
CA PRO A 53 2.72 -11.98 -0.95
C PRO A 53 1.58 -11.42 -1.82
N TYR A 54 0.46 -11.16 -1.17
CA TYR A 54 -0.67 -10.52 -1.84
C TYR A 54 -1.44 -9.61 -0.88
N VAL A 55 -2.26 -8.76 -1.44
CA VAL A 55 -3.17 -7.87 -0.72
C VAL A 55 -4.58 -8.23 -1.14
N ALA A 56 -5.45 -8.51 -0.17
CA ALA A 56 -6.84 -8.83 -0.41
C ALA A 56 -7.72 -7.72 0.18
N ILE A 57 -8.65 -7.21 -0.61
CA ILE A 57 -9.46 -6.05 -0.23
C ILE A 57 -10.92 -6.45 -0.17
N ALA A 58 -11.51 -6.33 1.02
CA ALA A 58 -12.94 -6.55 1.23
C ALA A 58 -13.64 -5.21 1.51
N GLU A 59 -14.94 -5.18 1.30
CA GLU A 59 -15.76 -3.99 1.47
C GLU A 59 -16.60 -4.12 2.73
N ASP A 60 -16.60 -3.08 3.56
CA ASP A 60 -17.48 -2.94 4.71
C ASP A 60 -17.79 -1.46 4.90
N PRO A 61 -19.03 -1.01 4.65
CA PRO A 61 -19.40 0.40 4.82
C PRO A 61 -19.20 0.92 6.23
N ASP A 62 -19.13 0.03 7.23
CA ASP A 62 -18.95 0.41 8.63
C ASP A 62 -17.47 0.38 9.07
N HIS A 63 -16.55 0.14 8.14
CA HIS A 63 -15.13 0.08 8.45
C HIS A 63 -14.64 1.36 9.14
N ARG A 64 -13.83 1.18 10.21
CA ARG A 64 -13.16 2.28 10.91
C ARG A 64 -11.66 2.02 10.94
N PRO A 65 -10.84 2.92 10.39
CA PRO A 65 -9.38 2.81 10.50
C PRO A 65 -8.95 2.87 11.97
N ASN A 66 -7.87 2.17 12.30
CA ASN A 66 -7.44 2.00 13.69
C ASN A 66 -6.05 2.57 13.99
N GLY A 67 -5.43 3.28 13.06
CA GLY A 67 -4.12 3.85 13.27
C GLY A 67 -2.93 2.95 12.95
N HIS A 68 -3.17 1.69 12.60
CA HIS A 68 -2.07 0.85 12.10
C HIS A 68 -1.49 1.44 10.82
N VAL A 69 -0.19 1.27 10.62
CA VAL A 69 0.52 1.72 9.42
C VAL A 69 1.18 0.51 8.77
N ILE A 70 0.96 0.37 7.47
CA ILE A 70 1.61 -0.67 6.68
C ILE A 70 2.74 0.00 5.89
N GLY A 71 3.99 -0.44 6.10
CA GLY A 71 5.14 0.12 5.46
C GLY A 71 5.65 -0.72 4.30
N PHE A 72 6.04 -0.06 3.21
CA PHE A 72 6.64 -0.67 2.05
C PHE A 72 8.02 -0.09 1.80
N TRP A 73 8.98 -0.96 1.44
CA TRP A 73 10.30 -0.52 1.03
C TRP A 73 10.26 0.10 -0.36
N ALA A 74 10.91 1.24 -0.50
CA ALA A 74 11.22 1.81 -1.81
C ALA A 74 12.66 1.47 -2.19
N GLU A 75 12.93 1.37 -3.48
CA GLU A 75 14.27 1.10 -3.98
C GLU A 75 15.19 2.30 -3.86
N ASP A 76 14.63 3.51 -3.95
CA ASP A 76 15.35 4.77 -3.84
C ASP A 76 14.40 5.90 -3.42
N ARG A 77 14.95 7.09 -3.19
CA ARG A 77 14.14 8.26 -2.82
C ARG A 77 13.20 8.69 -3.94
N ALA A 78 13.62 8.53 -5.19
CA ALA A 78 12.80 8.90 -6.33
C ALA A 78 11.51 8.06 -6.38
N GLU A 79 11.57 6.79 -5.98
CA GLU A 79 10.38 5.95 -5.89
C GLU A 79 9.43 6.45 -4.80
N VAL A 80 9.95 6.87 -3.65
CA VAL A 80 9.10 7.48 -2.61
C VAL A 80 8.35 8.68 -3.17
N ASP A 81 9.04 9.54 -3.92
CA ASP A 81 8.41 10.71 -4.53
C ASP A 81 7.35 10.32 -5.57
N ARG A 82 7.64 9.32 -6.40
CA ARG A 82 6.68 8.85 -7.41
C ARG A 82 5.41 8.27 -6.78
N ILE A 83 5.56 7.48 -5.72
CA ILE A 83 4.41 6.92 -5.02
C ILE A 83 3.58 8.02 -4.35
N ALA A 84 4.23 9.01 -3.75
CA ALA A 84 3.53 10.15 -3.16
C ALA A 84 2.68 10.88 -4.20
N GLU A 85 3.23 11.11 -5.39
CA GLU A 85 2.50 11.78 -6.47
C GLU A 85 1.34 10.93 -6.97
N LEU A 86 1.55 9.62 -7.13
CA LEU A 86 0.51 8.68 -7.51
C LEU A 86 -0.65 8.71 -6.50
N VAL A 87 -0.34 8.66 -5.22
CA VAL A 87 -1.33 8.72 -4.13
C VAL A 87 -2.16 9.99 -4.25
N ARG A 88 -1.48 11.13 -4.41
CA ARG A 88 -2.15 12.43 -4.49
C ARG A 88 -3.08 12.53 -5.71
N LEU A 89 -2.67 11.96 -6.85
CA LEU A 89 -3.44 12.03 -8.09
C LEU A 89 -4.63 11.06 -8.12
N HIS A 90 -4.61 10.02 -7.32
CA HIS A 90 -5.59 8.94 -7.43
C HIS A 90 -6.47 8.75 -6.19
N GLY A 91 -6.65 9.79 -5.41
CA GLY A 91 -7.67 9.81 -4.36
C GLY A 91 -7.17 9.49 -2.95
N GLY A 92 -5.88 9.26 -2.77
CA GLY A 92 -5.29 9.14 -1.44
C GLY A 92 -4.98 10.50 -0.83
N THR A 93 -4.61 10.49 0.43
CA THR A 93 -4.26 11.70 1.18
C THR A 93 -2.84 11.58 1.72
N ILE A 94 -1.99 12.57 1.43
CA ILE A 94 -0.66 12.63 2.03
C ILE A 94 -0.79 13.17 3.45
N GLU A 95 -0.30 12.40 4.43
CA GLU A 95 -0.26 12.84 5.83
C GLU A 95 0.98 13.67 6.11
N ASP A 96 2.16 13.18 5.65
CA ASP A 96 3.43 13.82 5.95
C ASP A 96 4.50 13.32 4.97
N GLY A 97 5.33 14.23 4.48
CA GLY A 97 6.41 13.92 3.54
C GLY A 97 6.00 14.07 2.08
N PRO A 98 6.86 13.65 1.15
CA PRO A 98 8.16 12.99 1.36
C PRO A 98 9.19 13.89 2.05
N ARG A 99 9.90 13.34 3.03
CA ARG A 99 10.99 14.05 3.71
C ARG A 99 11.82 13.06 4.54
N LEU A 100 12.91 13.54 5.11
CA LEU A 100 13.67 12.77 6.10
C LEU A 100 12.91 12.75 7.43
N PHE A 101 12.80 11.56 8.00
CA PHE A 101 12.23 11.36 9.34
C PHE A 101 13.33 10.87 10.27
N PRO A 102 13.36 11.30 11.54
CA PRO A 102 14.52 11.10 12.42
C PRO A 102 14.67 9.69 13.02
N ILE A 103 14.14 8.67 12.36
CA ILE A 103 14.37 7.26 12.74
C ILE A 103 15.81 6.88 12.45
N SER A 104 16.36 7.39 11.35
CA SER A 104 17.78 7.31 11.00
C SER A 104 18.12 8.51 10.14
N PRO A 105 19.44 8.83 9.97
CA PRO A 105 19.85 9.98 9.17
C PRO A 105 19.43 9.91 7.70
N THR A 106 19.15 8.72 7.18
CA THR A 106 18.84 8.51 5.76
C THR A 106 17.40 8.07 5.51
N ASN A 107 16.55 8.05 6.53
CA ASN A 107 15.18 7.55 6.39
C ASN A 107 14.31 8.57 5.67
N TYR A 108 14.15 8.39 4.36
CA TYR A 108 13.32 9.24 3.51
C TYR A 108 11.99 8.54 3.26
N ALA A 109 10.88 9.18 3.63
CA ALA A 109 9.59 8.50 3.64
C ALA A 109 8.43 9.45 3.36
N VAL A 110 7.31 8.84 3.01
CA VAL A 110 6.00 9.50 2.93
C VAL A 110 4.98 8.66 3.68
N TYR A 111 4.13 9.32 4.47
CA TYR A 111 2.97 8.69 5.11
C TYR A 111 1.72 9.14 4.38
N PHE A 112 0.82 8.19 4.12
CA PHE A 112 -0.39 8.50 3.36
C PHE A 112 -1.55 7.61 3.77
N GLN A 113 -2.74 7.98 3.33
CA GLN A 113 -3.97 7.22 3.56
C GLN A 113 -4.59 6.84 2.22
N ASP A 114 -5.27 5.69 2.22
CA ASP A 114 -6.17 5.35 1.12
C ASP A 114 -7.50 6.14 1.24
N PRO A 115 -8.43 6.02 0.28
CA PRO A 115 -9.72 6.72 0.37
C PRO A 115 -10.57 6.36 1.58
N SER A 116 -10.29 5.25 2.25
CA SER A 116 -11.02 4.80 3.45
C SER A 116 -10.33 5.18 4.75
N GLY A 117 -9.16 5.84 4.68
CA GLY A 117 -8.39 6.24 5.86
C GLY A 117 -7.41 5.19 6.36
N ASN A 118 -7.23 4.08 5.67
CA ASN A 118 -6.19 3.11 6.00
C ASN A 118 -4.81 3.75 5.74
N ARG A 119 -3.87 3.51 6.64
CA ARG A 119 -2.60 4.24 6.66
C ARG A 119 -1.44 3.41 6.15
N PHE A 120 -0.59 4.06 5.37
CA PHE A 120 0.58 3.46 4.75
C PHE A 120 1.81 4.35 4.90
N GLU A 121 2.97 3.73 4.77
CA GLU A 121 4.24 4.41 4.64
C GLU A 121 5.02 3.81 3.47
N MET A 122 5.64 4.67 2.67
CA MET A 122 6.63 4.26 1.69
C MET A 122 7.96 4.84 2.09
N LEU A 123 9.00 4.01 2.22
CA LEU A 123 10.26 4.49 2.78
C LEU A 123 11.48 3.89 2.10
N HIS A 124 12.55 4.68 2.09
CA HIS A 124 13.89 4.25 1.70
C HIS A 124 14.89 4.73 2.74
N ARG A 125 15.79 3.84 3.16
CA ARG A 125 16.91 4.23 4.00
C ARG A 125 18.13 3.36 3.71
N LEU A 126 19.29 3.94 3.95
CA LEU A 126 20.56 3.25 3.87
C LEU A 126 20.87 2.62 5.22
N ASN A 127 21.54 1.50 5.17
CA ASN A 127 22.02 0.82 6.37
C ASN A 127 23.31 1.45 6.87
#